data_70787cfe53d90f72c08bdd68a0e26e54
#
_entry.id   70787cfe53d90f72c08bdd68a0e26e54
#
_cell.length_a   1.000
_cell.length_b   1.000
_cell.length_c   1.000
_cell.angle_alpha   90.00
_cell.angle_beta   90.00
_cell.angle_gamma   90.00
#
_symmetry.space_group_name_H-M   'P 1'
#
loop_
_entity.id
_entity.type
_entity.pdbx_description
1 polymer ?
#
loop_
_entity_poly.entity_id
_entity_poly.type
_entity_poly.pdbx_seq_one_letter_code
_entity_poly.pdbx_strand_id
1 'polypeptide(L)'
;MSITAKYDNKTRDALAGQIKGWALKYNQYQDELQEAVGSLISDNIDNVSDIGFLMPDIARAATATRTSAQDWAKVAAVWQNSLKGAARDFGAVQNIMAYAGDQGSFEIPDQVKWMQSLAPMMAGIASGKEAVAEIGASLQIAKIGAGSTDEAANNFKNFLTKIFARDTQKQFADLGIDLQGSIASYKAAGISPIEGMLSVIERYLNAKSPEALAGFKSAMKIKNDTARDEALQALAKNFGLGDMFADMQVMAFIRPMLANMDRYREIRAGALRAADNDLLASAYDQRLK
;
A
#
# COMPACT_ATOMS: atom_id res chain seq x y z
N MET A 1 21.82 -17.67 11.55
CA MET A 1 20.84 -17.05 12.47
C MET A 1 21.48 -15.86 13.15
N SER A 2 20.83 -14.74 13.13
CA SER A 2 21.34 -13.47 13.65
C SER A 2 21.66 -13.58 15.16
N ILE A 3 22.78 -12.99 15.55
CA ILE A 3 23.22 -12.82 16.95
C ILE A 3 22.23 -11.95 17.75
N THR A 4 21.30 -11.27 17.08
CA THR A 4 20.34 -10.32 17.66
C THR A 4 19.21 -11.00 18.46
N ALA A 5 18.76 -12.19 18.10
CA ALA A 5 17.77 -12.91 18.90
C ALA A 5 18.50 -13.73 19.97
N LYS A 6 18.32 -13.42 21.23
CA LYS A 6 18.91 -14.12 22.38
C LYS A 6 18.17 -15.43 22.68
N TYR A 7 18.00 -16.29 21.66
CA TYR A 7 17.41 -17.61 21.86
C TYR A 7 18.40 -18.56 22.55
N ASP A 8 17.90 -19.41 23.42
CA ASP A 8 18.65 -20.54 23.93
C ASP A 8 18.88 -21.60 22.84
N ASN A 9 19.76 -22.54 23.09
CA ASN A 9 20.13 -23.58 22.11
C ASN A 9 18.93 -24.45 21.72
N LYS A 10 18.05 -24.78 22.67
CA LYS A 10 16.87 -25.59 22.43
C LYS A 10 15.87 -24.88 21.46
N THR A 11 15.66 -23.60 21.65
CA THR A 11 14.81 -22.78 20.77
C THR A 11 15.42 -22.65 19.38
N ARG A 12 16.75 -22.47 19.27
CA ARG A 12 17.45 -22.44 17.98
C ARG A 12 17.32 -23.74 17.21
N ASP A 13 17.54 -24.89 17.89
CA ASP A 13 17.44 -26.21 17.27
C ASP A 13 15.99 -26.49 16.81
N ALA A 14 15.00 -26.15 17.63
CA ALA A 14 13.59 -26.28 17.26
C ALA A 14 13.25 -25.44 16.03
N LEU A 15 13.67 -24.17 15.98
CA LEU A 15 13.43 -23.27 14.85
C LEU A 15 14.16 -23.76 13.58
N ALA A 16 15.38 -24.25 13.70
CA ALA A 16 16.10 -24.85 12.57
C ALA A 16 15.37 -26.09 12.01
N GLY A 17 14.81 -26.91 12.88
CA GLY A 17 13.96 -28.04 12.48
C GLY A 17 12.68 -27.60 11.75
N GLN A 18 12.03 -26.56 12.24
CA GLN A 18 10.84 -25.97 11.57
C GLN A 18 11.19 -25.40 10.19
N ILE A 19 12.29 -24.64 10.06
CA ILE A 19 12.75 -24.09 8.77
C ILE A 19 12.97 -25.21 7.75
N LYS A 20 13.64 -26.30 8.15
CA LYS A 20 13.82 -27.47 7.29
C LYS A 20 12.48 -28.08 6.87
N GLY A 21 11.53 -28.19 7.79
CA GLY A 21 10.18 -28.68 7.49
C GLY A 21 9.43 -27.79 6.50
N TRP A 22 9.48 -26.47 6.66
CA TRP A 22 8.87 -25.53 5.72
C TRP A 22 9.55 -25.54 4.35
N ALA A 23 10.88 -25.63 4.30
CA ALA A 23 11.63 -25.73 3.05
C ALA A 23 11.18 -26.94 2.21
N LEU A 24 11.05 -28.10 2.83
CA LEU A 24 10.57 -29.32 2.18
C LEU A 24 9.09 -29.20 1.76
N LYS A 25 8.25 -28.66 2.65
CA LYS A 25 6.78 -28.57 2.41
C LYS A 25 6.44 -27.59 1.29
N TYR A 26 7.15 -26.47 1.20
CA TYR A 26 6.81 -25.37 0.29
C TYR A 26 7.76 -25.23 -0.90
N ASN A 27 8.63 -26.23 -1.11
CA ASN A 27 9.61 -26.26 -2.21
C ASN A 27 10.47 -24.99 -2.26
N GLN A 28 11.06 -24.66 -1.10
CA GLN A 28 11.97 -23.53 -0.92
C GLN A 28 13.36 -24.02 -0.50
N TYR A 29 14.37 -23.20 -0.76
CA TYR A 29 15.70 -23.46 -0.21
C TYR A 29 15.75 -23.12 1.29
N GLN A 30 16.46 -23.96 2.07
CA GLN A 30 16.55 -23.78 3.52
C GLN A 30 17.25 -22.47 3.90
N ASP A 31 18.29 -22.10 3.18
CA ASP A 31 19.05 -20.84 3.38
C ASP A 31 18.19 -19.61 3.13
N GLU A 32 17.37 -19.59 2.07
CA GLU A 32 16.42 -18.49 1.80
C GLU A 32 15.41 -18.32 2.94
N LEU A 33 14.90 -19.41 3.50
CA LEU A 33 13.99 -19.32 4.65
C LEU A 33 14.73 -18.93 5.95
N GLN A 34 16.00 -19.28 6.10
CA GLN A 34 16.84 -18.78 7.20
C GLN A 34 17.05 -17.27 7.10
N GLU A 35 17.29 -16.74 5.90
CA GLU A 35 17.41 -15.30 5.66
C GLU A 35 16.09 -14.57 5.94
N ALA A 36 14.97 -15.16 5.54
CA ALA A 36 13.64 -14.60 5.83
C ALA A 36 13.37 -14.52 7.34
N VAL A 37 13.69 -15.58 8.10
CA VAL A 37 13.61 -15.55 9.57
C VAL A 37 14.56 -14.51 10.15
N GLY A 38 15.79 -14.41 9.62
CA GLY A 38 16.75 -13.39 10.00
C GLY A 38 16.22 -11.96 9.78
N SER A 39 15.51 -11.73 8.67
CA SER A 39 14.86 -10.47 8.36
C SER A 39 13.76 -10.14 9.38
N LEU A 40 12.87 -11.09 9.70
CA LEU A 40 11.82 -10.89 10.72
C LEU A 40 12.44 -10.50 12.07
N ILE A 41 13.47 -11.20 12.52
CA ILE A 41 14.16 -10.89 13.78
C ILE A 41 14.80 -9.50 13.75
N SER A 42 15.42 -9.12 12.64
CA SER A 42 16.02 -7.79 12.46
C SER A 42 14.98 -6.67 12.52
N ASP A 43 13.75 -6.96 12.12
CA ASP A 43 12.60 -6.06 12.14
C ASP A 43 11.78 -6.16 13.46
N ASN A 44 12.40 -6.69 14.53
CA ASN A 44 11.83 -6.87 15.89
C ASN A 44 10.65 -7.86 15.97
N ILE A 45 10.57 -8.81 15.05
CA ILE A 45 9.66 -9.95 15.13
C ILE A 45 10.48 -11.16 15.58
N ASP A 46 10.73 -11.24 16.87
CA ASP A 46 11.57 -12.29 17.50
C ASP A 46 10.76 -13.28 18.33
N ASN A 47 9.45 -13.12 18.42
CA ASN A 47 8.56 -14.10 19.06
C ASN A 47 8.45 -15.37 18.18
N VAL A 48 8.90 -16.50 18.71
CA VAL A 48 8.90 -17.79 17.98
C VAL A 48 7.51 -18.21 17.53
N SER A 49 6.46 -17.90 18.31
CA SER A 49 5.08 -18.19 17.91
C SER A 49 4.67 -17.38 16.69
N ASP A 50 5.01 -16.09 16.65
CA ASP A 50 4.69 -15.22 15.50
C ASP A 50 5.47 -15.68 14.25
N ILE A 51 6.76 -16.01 14.39
CA ILE A 51 7.56 -16.60 13.30
C ILE A 51 6.90 -17.89 12.81
N GLY A 52 6.40 -18.73 13.74
CA GLY A 52 5.70 -19.98 13.41
C GLY A 52 4.40 -19.77 12.62
N PHE A 53 3.69 -18.67 12.84
CA PHE A 53 2.51 -18.30 12.04
C PHE A 53 2.89 -17.70 10.69
N LEU A 54 3.89 -16.81 10.64
CA LEU A 54 4.27 -16.07 9.44
C LEU A 54 4.97 -16.94 8.40
N MET A 55 5.93 -17.78 8.82
CA MET A 55 6.83 -18.48 7.89
C MET A 55 6.14 -19.47 6.94
N PRO A 56 5.11 -20.22 7.34
CA PRO A 56 4.35 -21.04 6.39
C PRO A 56 3.73 -20.24 5.25
N ASP A 57 3.14 -19.09 5.57
CA ASP A 57 2.53 -18.20 4.57
C ASP A 57 3.61 -17.54 3.71
N ILE A 58 4.72 -17.07 4.30
CA ILE A 58 5.86 -16.51 3.57
C ILE A 58 6.42 -17.52 2.58
N ALA A 59 6.70 -18.74 3.02
CA ALA A 59 7.30 -19.78 2.16
C ALA A 59 6.35 -20.16 1.00
N ARG A 60 5.06 -20.32 1.28
CA ARG A 60 4.04 -20.60 0.27
C ARG A 60 3.92 -19.47 -0.75
N ALA A 61 3.88 -18.22 -0.28
CA ALA A 61 3.78 -17.06 -1.13
C ALA A 61 5.02 -16.87 -2.02
N ALA A 62 6.21 -17.08 -1.47
CA ALA A 62 7.45 -17.02 -2.24
C ALA A 62 7.43 -17.99 -3.44
N THR A 63 6.99 -19.23 -3.22
CA THR A 63 6.83 -20.21 -4.30
C THR A 63 5.72 -19.81 -5.29
N ALA A 64 4.56 -19.40 -4.79
CA ALA A 64 3.41 -19.06 -5.63
C ALA A 64 3.67 -17.84 -6.53
N THR A 65 4.39 -16.85 -6.04
CA THR A 65 4.57 -15.54 -6.71
C THR A 65 5.92 -15.36 -7.38
N ARG A 66 6.88 -16.27 -7.15
CA ARG A 66 8.30 -16.14 -7.56
C ARG A 66 8.96 -14.88 -6.98
N THR A 67 8.55 -14.47 -5.80
CA THR A 67 9.14 -13.38 -5.04
C THR A 67 9.95 -13.99 -3.89
N SER A 68 11.04 -13.37 -3.48
CA SER A 68 11.90 -13.93 -2.42
C SER A 68 11.14 -14.07 -1.09
N ALA A 69 11.47 -15.09 -0.31
CA ALA A 69 10.93 -15.27 1.04
C ALA A 69 11.32 -14.08 1.94
N GLN A 70 12.49 -13.49 1.73
CA GLN A 70 12.96 -12.31 2.45
C GLN A 70 12.09 -11.08 2.18
N ASP A 71 11.66 -10.85 0.93
CA ASP A 71 10.80 -9.72 0.62
C ASP A 71 9.40 -9.89 1.22
N TRP A 72 8.85 -11.09 1.23
CA TRP A 72 7.62 -11.39 1.94
C TRP A 72 7.77 -11.23 3.47
N ALA A 73 8.93 -11.58 4.04
CA ALA A 73 9.22 -11.33 5.46
C ALA A 73 9.19 -9.82 5.78
N LYS A 74 9.70 -8.97 4.91
CA LYS A 74 9.60 -7.51 5.08
C LYS A 74 8.16 -7.01 4.99
N VAL A 75 7.33 -7.58 4.11
CA VAL A 75 5.88 -7.29 4.09
C VAL A 75 5.22 -7.72 5.41
N ALA A 76 5.57 -8.89 5.95
CA ALA A 76 5.08 -9.32 7.26
C ALA A 76 5.51 -8.38 8.39
N ALA A 77 6.74 -7.85 8.31
CA ALA A 77 7.23 -6.88 9.29
C ALA A 77 6.43 -5.57 9.26
N VAL A 78 6.18 -4.98 8.09
CA VAL A 78 5.35 -3.76 8.03
C VAL A 78 3.88 -4.03 8.37
N TRP A 79 3.37 -5.23 8.09
CA TRP A 79 2.05 -5.68 8.51
C TRP A 79 1.89 -5.61 10.04
N GLN A 80 2.83 -6.19 10.79
CA GLN A 80 2.77 -6.18 12.24
C GLN A 80 3.15 -4.82 12.83
N ASN A 81 4.28 -4.26 12.43
CA ASN A 81 4.85 -3.08 13.06
C ASN A 81 4.10 -1.79 12.69
N SER A 82 3.73 -1.62 11.43
CA SER A 82 3.11 -0.39 10.93
C SER A 82 1.58 -0.49 10.88
N LEU A 83 1.05 -1.58 10.34
CA LEU A 83 -0.39 -1.72 10.13
C LEU A 83 -1.12 -2.40 11.29
N LYS A 84 -0.39 -2.83 12.34
CA LYS A 84 -0.94 -3.44 13.57
C LYS A 84 -1.71 -4.73 13.34
N GLY A 85 -1.32 -5.48 12.33
CA GLY A 85 -1.89 -6.78 12.01
C GLY A 85 -1.32 -7.90 12.88
N ALA A 86 -2.13 -8.93 13.14
CA ALA A 86 -1.67 -10.12 13.86
C ALA A 86 -0.92 -11.08 12.92
N ALA A 87 0.13 -11.75 13.43
CA ALA A 87 0.92 -12.70 12.65
C ALA A 87 0.08 -13.81 12.01
N ARG A 88 -0.90 -14.36 12.75
CA ARG A 88 -1.80 -15.42 12.28
C ARG A 88 -2.71 -15.02 11.12
N ASP A 89 -2.91 -13.71 10.89
CA ASP A 89 -3.79 -13.19 9.84
C ASP A 89 -3.01 -12.79 8.58
N PHE A 90 -1.71 -13.12 8.50
CA PHE A 90 -0.85 -12.70 7.38
C PHE A 90 -1.28 -13.31 6.03
N GLY A 91 -1.83 -14.51 6.01
CA GLY A 91 -2.40 -15.10 4.81
C GLY A 91 -3.49 -14.23 4.15
N ALA A 92 -4.28 -13.51 4.95
CA ALA A 92 -5.27 -12.56 4.44
C ALA A 92 -4.64 -11.39 3.68
N VAL A 93 -3.47 -10.91 4.12
CA VAL A 93 -2.70 -9.85 3.41
C VAL A 93 -2.33 -10.33 2.01
N GLN A 94 -1.84 -11.55 1.91
CA GLN A 94 -1.43 -12.16 0.65
C GLN A 94 -2.61 -12.33 -0.32
N ASN A 95 -3.77 -12.73 0.19
CA ASN A 95 -5.00 -12.87 -0.61
C ASN A 95 -5.51 -11.51 -1.11
N ILE A 96 -5.44 -10.46 -0.28
CA ILE A 96 -5.77 -9.08 -0.67
C ILE A 96 -4.85 -8.62 -1.81
N MET A 97 -3.54 -8.82 -1.65
CA MET A 97 -2.56 -8.43 -2.66
C MET A 97 -2.72 -9.24 -3.97
N ALA A 98 -3.00 -10.54 -3.86
CA ALA A 98 -3.27 -11.39 -5.03
C ALA A 98 -4.51 -10.90 -5.79
N TYR A 99 -5.63 -10.67 -5.08
CA TYR A 99 -6.82 -10.13 -5.72
C TYR A 99 -6.56 -8.78 -6.39
N ALA A 100 -5.90 -7.85 -5.70
CA ALA A 100 -5.58 -6.56 -6.27
C ALA A 100 -4.69 -6.69 -7.52
N GLY A 101 -3.68 -7.58 -7.50
CA GLY A 101 -2.80 -7.86 -8.64
C GLY A 101 -3.54 -8.35 -9.88
N ASP A 102 -4.58 -9.15 -9.70
CA ASP A 102 -5.41 -9.67 -10.79
C ASP A 102 -6.33 -8.60 -11.43
N GLN A 103 -6.49 -7.44 -10.78
CA GLN A 103 -7.37 -6.37 -11.28
C GLN A 103 -6.69 -5.42 -12.27
N GLY A 104 -5.38 -5.54 -12.48
CA GLY A 104 -4.67 -4.63 -13.36
C GLY A 104 -3.21 -5.05 -13.60
N SER A 105 -2.38 -4.10 -13.95
CA SER A 105 -0.97 -4.35 -14.32
C SER A 105 0.05 -3.98 -13.23
N PHE A 106 -0.40 -3.82 -12.00
CA PHE A 106 0.48 -3.70 -10.84
C PHE A 106 0.52 -5.05 -10.11
N GLU A 107 1.37 -5.94 -10.58
CA GLU A 107 1.42 -7.33 -10.15
C GLU A 107 2.01 -7.52 -8.73
N ILE A 108 1.88 -8.73 -8.18
CA ILE A 108 2.29 -9.05 -6.80
C ILE A 108 3.76 -8.73 -6.51
N PRO A 109 4.75 -9.05 -7.37
CA PRO A 109 6.14 -8.73 -7.06
C PRO A 109 6.38 -7.23 -6.83
N ASP A 110 5.74 -6.38 -7.63
CA ASP A 110 5.82 -4.93 -7.46
C ASP A 110 5.07 -4.46 -6.21
N GLN A 111 3.90 -5.06 -5.90
CA GLN A 111 3.19 -4.77 -4.66
C GLN A 111 4.05 -5.12 -3.43
N VAL A 112 4.72 -6.26 -3.41
CA VAL A 112 5.64 -6.70 -2.34
C VAL A 112 6.78 -5.70 -2.17
N LYS A 113 7.40 -5.27 -3.27
CA LYS A 113 8.45 -4.25 -3.26
C LYS A 113 7.97 -2.94 -2.62
N TRP A 114 6.82 -2.44 -3.03
CA TRP A 114 6.35 -1.12 -2.64
C TRP A 114 5.58 -1.10 -1.32
N MET A 115 5.01 -2.21 -0.88
CA MET A 115 4.33 -2.33 0.42
C MET A 115 5.23 -1.90 1.58
N GLN A 116 6.53 -2.22 1.52
CA GLN A 116 7.51 -1.89 2.54
C GLN A 116 7.63 -0.37 2.80
N SER A 117 7.45 0.45 1.78
CA SER A 117 7.54 1.92 1.90
C SER A 117 6.17 2.59 2.05
N LEU A 118 5.11 2.03 1.49
CA LEU A 118 3.77 2.62 1.52
C LEU A 118 3.01 2.29 2.81
N ALA A 119 3.16 1.07 3.34
CA ALA A 119 2.46 0.66 4.55
C ALA A 119 2.78 1.55 5.77
N PRO A 120 4.04 1.92 6.07
CA PRO A 120 4.33 2.86 7.14
C PRO A 120 3.68 4.24 6.95
N MET A 121 3.54 4.71 5.71
CA MET A 121 2.89 5.99 5.41
C MET A 121 1.38 5.96 5.60
N MET A 122 0.77 4.77 5.46
CA MET A 122 -0.65 4.57 5.74
C MET A 122 -0.94 4.40 7.23
N ALA A 123 0.08 4.16 8.06
CA ALA A 123 -0.08 4.05 9.51
C ALA A 123 -0.71 5.33 10.09
N GLY A 124 -1.75 5.18 10.91
CA GLY A 124 -2.52 6.31 11.44
C GLY A 124 -3.67 6.79 10.53
N ILE A 125 -3.67 6.44 9.25
CA ILE A 125 -4.76 6.73 8.31
C ILE A 125 -5.68 5.52 8.21
N ALA A 126 -5.09 4.36 7.95
CA ALA A 126 -5.73 3.05 7.91
C ALA A 126 -4.86 2.02 8.61
N SER A 127 -5.44 0.90 9.01
CA SER A 127 -4.73 -0.19 9.68
C SER A 127 -5.24 -1.54 9.21
N GLY A 128 -4.48 -2.59 9.51
CA GLY A 128 -4.90 -3.96 9.21
C GLY A 128 -5.20 -4.21 7.73
N LYS A 129 -6.15 -5.08 7.47
CA LYS A 129 -6.57 -5.48 6.11
C LYS A 129 -7.04 -4.30 5.26
N GLU A 130 -7.67 -3.28 5.89
CA GLU A 130 -8.11 -2.08 5.18
C GLU A 130 -6.94 -1.34 4.54
N ALA A 131 -5.84 -1.12 5.28
CA ALA A 131 -4.69 -0.41 4.75
C ALA A 131 -4.06 -1.15 3.55
N VAL A 132 -4.00 -2.48 3.59
CA VAL A 132 -3.48 -3.29 2.48
C VAL A 132 -4.38 -3.16 1.26
N ALA A 133 -5.69 -3.22 1.43
CA ALA A 133 -6.66 -3.06 0.34
C ALA A 133 -6.63 -1.64 -0.27
N GLU A 134 -6.49 -0.60 0.57
CA GLU A 134 -6.29 0.79 0.13
C GLU A 134 -5.04 0.92 -0.76
N ILE A 135 -3.90 0.38 -0.29
CA ILE A 135 -2.64 0.43 -1.04
C ILE A 135 -2.79 -0.32 -2.36
N GLY A 136 -3.28 -1.56 -2.33
CA GLY A 136 -3.44 -2.37 -3.53
C GLY A 136 -4.34 -1.73 -4.58
N ALA A 137 -5.52 -1.24 -4.18
CA ALA A 137 -6.45 -0.55 -5.08
C ALA A 137 -5.85 0.75 -5.64
N SER A 138 -5.20 1.55 -4.79
CA SER A 138 -4.56 2.81 -5.20
C SER A 138 -3.45 2.59 -6.22
N LEU A 139 -2.62 1.54 -6.04
CA LEU A 139 -1.55 1.20 -6.98
C LEU A 139 -2.09 0.77 -8.35
N GLN A 140 -3.17 -0.01 -8.38
CA GLN A 140 -3.80 -0.41 -9.64
C GLN A 140 -4.33 0.81 -10.42
N ILE A 141 -4.99 1.73 -9.72
CA ILE A 141 -5.52 2.94 -10.36
C ILE A 141 -4.38 3.89 -10.77
N ALA A 142 -3.39 4.10 -9.90
CA ALA A 142 -2.24 4.95 -10.22
C ALA A 142 -1.49 4.45 -11.47
N LYS A 143 -1.40 3.12 -11.65
CA LYS A 143 -0.75 2.50 -12.82
C LYS A 143 -1.43 2.83 -14.14
N ILE A 144 -2.73 3.12 -14.15
CA ILE A 144 -3.44 3.56 -15.37
C ILE A 144 -2.85 4.85 -15.94
N GLY A 145 -2.36 5.73 -15.06
CA GLY A 145 -1.78 7.03 -15.43
C GLY A 145 -0.25 7.08 -15.48
N ALA A 146 0.43 5.94 -15.32
CA ALA A 146 1.89 5.87 -15.20
C ALA A 146 2.51 4.90 -16.22
N GLY A 147 3.70 5.22 -16.70
CA GLY A 147 4.45 4.41 -17.66
C GLY A 147 5.01 3.12 -17.05
N SER A 148 5.26 3.11 -15.72
CA SER A 148 5.79 1.96 -14.99
C SER A 148 5.11 1.79 -13.63
N THR A 149 5.30 0.62 -13.00
CA THR A 149 4.84 0.35 -11.64
C THR A 149 5.58 1.21 -10.61
N ASP A 150 6.88 1.43 -10.83
CA ASP A 150 7.69 2.30 -9.98
C ASP A 150 7.25 3.77 -10.04
N GLU A 151 6.90 4.27 -11.21
CA GLU A 151 6.34 5.61 -11.38
C GLU A 151 5.00 5.74 -10.65
N ALA A 152 4.09 4.79 -10.84
CA ALA A 152 2.80 4.77 -10.16
C ALA A 152 2.93 4.81 -8.64
N ALA A 153 3.81 3.98 -8.10
CA ALA A 153 4.03 3.91 -6.66
C ALA A 153 4.75 5.15 -6.10
N ASN A 154 5.69 5.72 -6.85
CA ASN A 154 6.32 7.00 -6.48
C ASN A 154 5.30 8.15 -6.48
N ASN A 155 4.41 8.22 -7.45
CA ASN A 155 3.34 9.22 -7.51
C ASN A 155 2.42 9.11 -6.28
N PHE A 156 2.04 7.89 -5.90
CA PHE A 156 1.24 7.65 -4.70
C PHE A 156 2.00 8.03 -3.41
N LYS A 157 3.27 7.61 -3.30
CA LYS A 157 4.14 7.98 -2.18
C LYS A 157 4.28 9.49 -2.03
N ASN A 158 4.49 10.19 -3.14
CA ASN A 158 4.61 11.64 -3.14
C ASN A 158 3.30 12.32 -2.75
N PHE A 159 2.16 11.82 -3.23
CA PHE A 159 0.84 12.29 -2.79
C PHE A 159 0.68 12.18 -1.26
N LEU A 160 0.97 11.02 -0.66
CA LEU A 160 0.90 10.83 0.79
C LEU A 160 1.85 11.77 1.54
N THR A 161 3.07 11.97 1.01
CA THR A 161 4.05 12.88 1.62
C THR A 161 3.55 14.32 1.60
N LYS A 162 3.02 14.77 0.48
CA LYS A 162 2.63 16.17 0.28
C LYS A 162 1.32 16.52 0.99
N ILE A 163 0.33 15.64 1.00
CA ILE A 163 -0.94 15.93 1.65
C ILE A 163 -0.79 16.10 3.17
N PHE A 164 0.17 15.40 3.78
CA PHE A 164 0.49 15.51 5.20
C PHE A 164 1.62 16.47 5.52
N ALA A 165 2.20 17.16 4.53
CA ALA A 165 3.20 18.19 4.75
C ALA A 165 2.60 19.35 5.57
N ARG A 166 3.42 19.94 6.47
CA ARG A 166 2.98 21.03 7.37
C ARG A 166 2.37 22.20 6.59
N ASP A 167 2.97 22.57 5.47
CA ASP A 167 2.51 23.70 4.65
C ASP A 167 1.15 23.41 4.03
N THR A 168 0.90 22.17 3.55
CA THR A 168 -0.39 21.75 3.04
C THR A 168 -1.45 21.76 4.13
N GLN A 169 -1.14 21.20 5.30
CA GLN A 169 -2.06 21.20 6.44
C GLN A 169 -2.39 22.62 6.90
N LYS A 170 -1.39 23.52 6.94
CA LYS A 170 -1.61 24.93 7.27
C LYS A 170 -2.52 25.62 6.24
N GLN A 171 -2.28 25.40 4.94
CA GLN A 171 -3.13 25.98 3.88
C GLN A 171 -4.58 25.52 3.99
N PHE A 172 -4.81 24.26 4.37
CA PHE A 172 -6.15 23.75 4.62
C PHE A 172 -6.76 24.38 5.87
N ALA A 173 -6.01 24.46 6.96
CA ALA A 173 -6.44 25.07 8.22
C ALA A 173 -6.77 26.57 8.07
N ASP A 174 -6.02 27.32 7.27
CA ASP A 174 -6.26 28.74 6.97
C ASP A 174 -7.64 28.95 6.29
N LEU A 175 -8.21 27.91 5.68
CA LEU A 175 -9.57 27.89 5.12
C LEU A 175 -10.60 27.15 6.00
N GLY A 176 -10.24 26.88 7.26
CA GLY A 176 -11.10 26.17 8.20
C GLY A 176 -11.27 24.69 7.91
N ILE A 177 -10.33 24.07 7.18
CA ILE A 177 -10.35 22.65 6.86
C ILE A 177 -9.34 21.92 7.74
N ASP A 178 -9.84 21.14 8.71
CA ASP A 178 -9.07 20.16 9.44
C ASP A 178 -8.94 18.89 8.59
N LEU A 179 -7.74 18.63 8.06
CA LEU A 179 -7.49 17.47 7.20
C LEU A 179 -7.70 16.15 7.95
N GLN A 180 -7.11 16.02 9.13
CA GLN A 180 -7.14 14.77 9.90
C GLN A 180 -8.55 14.49 10.44
N GLY A 181 -9.20 15.49 11.00
CA GLY A 181 -10.58 15.38 11.47
C GLY A 181 -11.56 15.09 10.32
N SER A 182 -11.33 15.65 9.14
CA SER A 182 -12.13 15.36 7.94
C SER A 182 -11.96 13.91 7.49
N ILE A 183 -10.73 13.39 7.41
CA ILE A 183 -10.47 11.99 7.06
C ILE A 183 -11.11 11.04 8.07
N ALA A 184 -10.99 11.32 9.37
CA ALA A 184 -11.63 10.54 10.42
C ALA A 184 -13.16 10.55 10.30
N SER A 185 -13.77 11.68 9.96
CA SER A 185 -15.22 11.82 9.73
C SER A 185 -15.68 11.03 8.51
N TYR A 186 -14.92 11.07 7.40
CA TYR A 186 -15.21 10.27 6.22
C TYR A 186 -15.12 8.78 6.52
N LYS A 187 -14.09 8.35 7.26
CA LYS A 187 -13.94 6.95 7.69
C LYS A 187 -15.13 6.50 8.56
N ALA A 188 -15.58 7.33 9.48
CA ALA A 188 -16.76 7.03 10.31
C ALA A 188 -18.04 6.91 9.47
N ALA A 189 -18.12 7.60 8.34
CA ALA A 189 -19.20 7.48 7.36
C ALA A 189 -19.03 6.30 6.36
N GLY A 190 -18.02 5.45 6.55
CA GLY A 190 -17.76 4.30 5.67
C GLY A 190 -17.02 4.64 4.36
N ILE A 191 -16.54 5.87 4.23
CA ILE A 191 -15.75 6.32 3.07
C ILE A 191 -14.28 5.98 3.32
N SER A 192 -13.60 5.47 2.31
CA SER A 192 -12.19 5.11 2.43
C SER A 192 -11.31 6.34 2.73
N PRO A 193 -10.20 6.17 3.46
CA PRO A 193 -9.28 7.27 3.75
C PRO A 193 -8.73 7.96 2.49
N ILE A 194 -8.39 7.22 1.46
CA ILE A 194 -7.89 7.80 0.19
C ILE A 194 -9.00 8.60 -0.51
N GLU A 195 -10.20 8.07 -0.58
CA GLU A 195 -11.36 8.80 -1.11
C GLU A 195 -11.67 10.04 -0.27
N GLY A 196 -11.58 9.93 1.06
CA GLY A 196 -11.72 11.05 1.98
C GLY A 196 -10.70 12.17 1.71
N MET A 197 -9.43 11.82 1.48
CA MET A 197 -8.39 12.79 1.11
C MET A 197 -8.71 13.52 -0.19
N LEU A 198 -9.17 12.81 -1.22
CA LEU A 198 -9.55 13.42 -2.50
C LEU A 198 -10.76 14.35 -2.32
N SER A 199 -11.72 13.98 -1.48
CA SER A 199 -12.86 14.84 -1.14
C SER A 199 -12.44 16.10 -0.38
N VAL A 200 -11.46 16.01 0.51
CA VAL A 200 -10.89 17.20 1.19
C VAL A 200 -10.19 18.12 0.20
N ILE A 201 -9.48 17.58 -0.79
CA ILE A 201 -8.85 18.36 -1.86
C ILE A 201 -9.90 19.13 -2.67
N GLU A 202 -10.98 18.49 -3.07
CA GLU A 202 -12.08 19.18 -3.78
C GLU A 202 -12.70 20.28 -2.92
N ARG A 203 -12.91 20.01 -1.63
CA ARG A 203 -13.42 20.99 -0.67
C ARG A 203 -12.47 22.19 -0.51
N TYR A 204 -11.15 21.94 -0.44
CA TYR A 204 -10.14 23.01 -0.39
C TYR A 204 -10.19 23.89 -1.65
N LEU A 205 -10.22 23.29 -2.82
CA LEU A 205 -10.32 24.03 -4.09
C LEU A 205 -11.57 24.91 -4.13
N ASN A 206 -12.72 24.35 -3.72
CA ASN A 206 -13.98 25.10 -3.69
C ASN A 206 -13.96 26.24 -2.65
N ALA A 207 -13.28 26.03 -1.52
CA ALA A 207 -13.12 27.07 -0.49
C ALA A 207 -12.18 28.20 -0.94
N LYS A 208 -11.21 27.91 -1.81
CA LYS A 208 -10.40 28.95 -2.47
C LYS A 208 -11.24 29.79 -3.42
N SER A 209 -11.91 29.16 -4.36
CA SER A 209 -12.97 29.73 -5.17
C SER A 209 -13.69 28.63 -5.98
N PRO A 210 -14.99 28.82 -6.33
CA PRO A 210 -15.67 27.90 -7.25
C PRO A 210 -14.97 27.78 -8.61
N GLU A 211 -14.34 28.87 -9.09
CA GLU A 211 -13.58 28.89 -10.34
C GLU A 211 -12.30 28.02 -10.24
N ALA A 212 -11.62 27.97 -9.08
CA ALA A 212 -10.47 27.09 -8.87
C ALA A 212 -10.89 25.62 -8.99
N LEU A 213 -11.98 25.21 -8.38
CA LEU A 213 -12.51 23.85 -8.52
C LEU A 213 -12.94 23.53 -9.95
N ALA A 214 -13.65 24.44 -10.61
CA ALA A 214 -14.07 24.26 -11.99
C ALA A 214 -12.89 24.18 -12.95
N GLY A 215 -11.88 25.03 -12.77
CA GLY A 215 -10.63 25.01 -13.53
C GLY A 215 -9.86 23.71 -13.34
N PHE A 216 -9.76 23.23 -12.10
CA PHE A 216 -9.13 21.95 -11.78
C PHE A 216 -9.83 20.79 -12.49
N LYS A 217 -11.14 20.68 -12.39
CA LYS A 217 -11.94 19.64 -13.08
C LYS A 217 -11.80 19.71 -14.60
N SER A 218 -11.68 20.90 -15.15
CA SER A 218 -11.46 21.11 -16.59
C SER A 218 -10.05 20.69 -17.02
N ALA A 219 -9.02 21.09 -16.27
CA ALA A 219 -7.63 20.69 -16.54
C ALA A 219 -7.46 19.18 -16.50
N MET A 220 -8.11 18.48 -15.56
CA MET A 220 -8.06 17.01 -15.45
C MET A 220 -8.64 16.29 -16.68
N LYS A 221 -9.45 16.91 -17.50
CA LYS A 221 -10.03 16.36 -18.73
C LYS A 221 -9.12 16.53 -19.96
N ILE A 222 -8.05 17.32 -19.86
CA ILE A 222 -7.12 17.55 -20.98
C ILE A 222 -6.36 16.26 -21.24
N LYS A 223 -6.42 15.76 -22.49
CA LYS A 223 -5.79 14.49 -22.87
C LYS A 223 -4.28 14.60 -23.06
N ASN A 224 -3.82 15.75 -23.59
CA ASN A 224 -2.39 16.00 -23.79
C ASN A 224 -1.73 16.28 -22.44
N ASP A 225 -0.73 15.50 -22.08
CA ASP A 225 -0.08 15.57 -20.77
C ASP A 225 0.60 16.92 -20.52
N THR A 226 1.37 17.44 -21.49
CA THR A 226 2.04 18.74 -21.37
C THR A 226 1.05 19.88 -21.19
N ALA A 227 0.02 19.93 -22.03
CA ALA A 227 -1.00 21.00 -21.95
C ALA A 227 -1.81 20.92 -20.64
N ARG A 228 -2.05 19.71 -20.12
CA ARG A 228 -2.69 19.52 -18.83
C ARG A 228 -1.80 20.02 -17.69
N ASP A 229 -0.54 19.66 -17.69
CA ASP A 229 0.40 20.06 -16.64
C ASP A 229 0.61 21.58 -16.63
N GLU A 230 0.69 22.22 -17.79
CA GLU A 230 0.72 23.68 -17.92
C GLU A 230 -0.58 24.32 -17.35
N ALA A 231 -1.73 23.75 -17.65
CA ALA A 231 -3.01 24.24 -17.14
C ALA A 231 -3.11 24.10 -15.60
N LEU A 232 -2.64 23.00 -15.02
CA LEU A 232 -2.61 22.78 -13.58
C LEU A 232 -1.61 23.73 -12.88
N GLN A 233 -0.42 23.94 -13.45
CA GLN A 233 0.54 24.90 -12.93
C GLN A 233 0.03 26.33 -12.98
N ALA A 234 -0.59 26.72 -14.08
CA ALA A 234 -1.23 28.03 -14.21
C ALA A 234 -2.35 28.22 -13.17
N LEU A 235 -3.17 27.20 -12.96
CA LEU A 235 -4.21 27.19 -11.95
C LEU A 235 -3.64 27.34 -10.54
N ALA A 236 -2.62 26.54 -10.19
CA ALA A 236 -1.96 26.58 -8.90
C ALA A 236 -1.39 27.98 -8.61
N LYS A 237 -0.77 28.61 -9.60
CA LYS A 237 -0.22 29.96 -9.51
C LYS A 237 -1.32 31.02 -9.38
N ASN A 238 -2.35 30.96 -10.22
CA ASN A 238 -3.39 32.00 -10.28
C ASN A 238 -4.24 32.03 -9.01
N PHE A 239 -4.49 30.88 -8.39
CA PHE A 239 -5.29 30.77 -7.19
C PHE A 239 -4.48 30.59 -5.90
N GLY A 240 -3.14 30.59 -5.98
CA GLY A 240 -2.28 30.39 -4.83
C GLY A 240 -2.57 29.07 -4.11
N LEU A 241 -2.67 27.98 -4.89
CA LEU A 241 -3.09 26.67 -4.34
C LEU A 241 -2.00 25.97 -3.54
N GLY A 242 -0.76 26.47 -3.58
CA GLY A 242 0.38 25.90 -2.90
C GLY A 242 1.09 24.77 -3.66
N ASP A 243 2.20 24.32 -3.08
CA ASP A 243 3.16 23.42 -3.73
C ASP A 243 2.58 22.04 -4.06
N MET A 244 1.61 21.56 -3.29
CA MET A 244 0.97 20.27 -3.56
C MET A 244 0.33 20.23 -4.95
N PHE A 245 -0.32 21.30 -5.36
CA PHE A 245 -1.02 21.40 -6.65
C PHE A 245 -0.07 21.74 -7.82
N ALA A 246 1.11 22.25 -7.52
CA ALA A 246 2.16 22.48 -8.52
C ALA A 246 3.05 21.23 -8.72
N ASP A 247 2.91 20.22 -7.87
CA ASP A 247 3.69 18.99 -7.93
C ASP A 247 3.10 18.02 -8.96
N MET A 248 3.85 17.78 -10.03
CA MET A 248 3.40 16.94 -11.15
C MET A 248 3.16 15.48 -10.74
N GLN A 249 3.94 14.93 -9.80
CA GLN A 249 3.78 13.55 -9.32
C GLN A 249 2.51 13.41 -8.48
N VAL A 250 2.21 14.41 -7.64
CA VAL A 250 0.95 14.47 -6.89
C VAL A 250 -0.25 14.49 -7.85
N MET A 251 -0.18 15.33 -8.88
CA MET A 251 -1.23 15.42 -9.89
C MET A 251 -1.34 14.15 -10.73
N ALA A 252 -0.22 13.48 -11.02
CA ALA A 252 -0.18 12.19 -11.73
C ALA A 252 -0.85 11.06 -10.91
N PHE A 253 -0.89 11.16 -9.58
CA PHE A 253 -1.68 10.26 -8.73
C PHE A 253 -3.16 10.67 -8.67
N ILE A 254 -3.45 11.93 -8.39
CA ILE A 254 -4.83 12.41 -8.18
C ILE A 254 -5.68 12.21 -9.44
N ARG A 255 -5.15 12.47 -10.62
CA ARG A 255 -5.87 12.39 -11.90
C ARG A 255 -6.49 11.02 -12.17
N PRO A 256 -5.72 9.91 -12.24
CA PRO A 256 -6.31 8.60 -12.48
C PRO A 256 -7.27 8.18 -11.36
N MET A 257 -7.01 8.57 -10.12
CA MET A 257 -7.90 8.28 -8.99
C MET A 257 -9.27 8.92 -9.18
N LEU A 258 -9.34 10.21 -9.47
CA LEU A 258 -10.62 10.91 -9.71
C LEU A 258 -11.35 10.39 -10.96
N ALA A 259 -10.61 10.02 -12.00
CA ALA A 259 -11.19 9.48 -13.23
C ALA A 259 -11.74 8.05 -13.08
N ASN A 260 -11.23 7.27 -12.10
CA ASN A 260 -11.55 5.85 -11.95
C ASN A 260 -12.00 5.51 -10.51
N MET A 261 -12.68 6.42 -9.83
CA MET A 261 -13.07 6.25 -8.43
C MET A 261 -13.96 5.02 -8.21
N ASP A 262 -14.88 4.74 -9.12
CA ASP A 262 -15.74 3.57 -9.00
C ASP A 262 -14.95 2.26 -9.11
N ARG A 263 -13.99 2.20 -10.05
CA ARG A 263 -13.08 1.06 -10.16
C ARG A 263 -12.19 0.88 -8.93
N TYR A 264 -11.70 1.99 -8.35
CA TYR A 264 -10.97 1.96 -7.08
C TYR A 264 -11.82 1.33 -5.98
N ARG A 265 -13.08 1.77 -5.82
CA ARG A 265 -14.02 1.23 -4.82
C ARG A 265 -14.27 -0.28 -5.04
N GLU A 266 -14.46 -0.69 -6.30
CA GLU A 266 -14.67 -2.10 -6.66
C GLU A 266 -13.45 -2.96 -6.30
N ILE A 267 -12.23 -2.53 -6.68
CA ILE A 267 -10.99 -3.24 -6.37
C ILE A 267 -10.81 -3.34 -4.85
N ARG A 268 -10.95 -2.23 -4.13
CA ARG A 268 -10.81 -2.21 -2.68
C ARG A 268 -11.81 -3.14 -1.99
N ALA A 269 -13.07 -3.05 -2.35
CA ALA A 269 -14.11 -3.89 -1.76
C ALA A 269 -13.91 -5.37 -2.10
N GLY A 270 -13.52 -5.69 -3.34
CA GLY A 270 -13.19 -7.04 -3.77
C GLY A 270 -11.98 -7.61 -3.03
N ALA A 271 -10.93 -6.81 -2.85
CA ALA A 271 -9.73 -7.18 -2.10
C ALA A 271 -10.05 -7.50 -0.63
N LEU A 272 -10.90 -6.70 0.02
CA LEU A 272 -11.34 -6.98 1.40
C LEU A 272 -12.14 -8.28 1.49
N ARG A 273 -13.02 -8.56 0.53
CA ARG A 273 -13.75 -9.85 0.48
C ARG A 273 -12.81 -11.04 0.22
N ALA A 274 -11.76 -10.81 -0.56
CA ALA A 274 -10.77 -11.85 -0.87
C ALA A 274 -9.87 -12.22 0.32
N ALA A 275 -9.83 -11.39 1.35
CA ALA A 275 -9.01 -11.62 2.55
C ALA A 275 -9.21 -13.01 3.18
N ASP A 276 -10.43 -13.50 3.16
CA ASP A 276 -10.81 -14.78 3.78
C ASP A 276 -10.85 -15.94 2.77
N ASN A 277 -10.39 -15.72 1.52
CA ASN A 277 -10.31 -16.73 0.47
C ASN A 277 -8.89 -17.30 0.40
N ASP A 278 -8.75 -18.52 -0.17
CA ASP A 278 -7.45 -19.16 -0.35
C ASP A 278 -6.86 -18.91 -1.76
N LEU A 279 -6.85 -17.67 -2.21
CA LEU A 279 -6.38 -17.32 -3.57
C LEU A 279 -4.90 -17.71 -3.77
N LEU A 280 -4.05 -17.39 -2.81
CA LEU A 280 -2.62 -17.69 -2.93
C LEU A 280 -2.33 -19.18 -2.74
N ALA A 281 -3.08 -19.89 -1.90
CA ALA A 281 -2.98 -21.33 -1.78
C ALA A 281 -3.39 -22.04 -3.09
N SER A 282 -4.45 -21.58 -3.74
CA SER A 282 -4.87 -22.08 -5.07
C SER A 282 -3.79 -21.84 -6.13
N ALA A 283 -3.16 -20.66 -6.16
CA ALA A 283 -2.06 -20.37 -7.08
C ALA A 283 -0.82 -21.23 -6.81
N TYR A 284 -0.52 -21.51 -5.54
CA TYR A 284 0.56 -22.40 -5.13
C TYR A 284 0.31 -23.82 -5.64
N ASP A 285 -0.89 -24.37 -5.42
CA ASP A 285 -1.26 -25.73 -5.86
C ASP A 285 -1.19 -25.89 -7.37
N GLN A 286 -1.55 -24.86 -8.13
CA GLN A 286 -1.45 -24.86 -9.60
C GLN A 286 0.00 -24.89 -10.10
N ARG A 287 0.94 -24.32 -9.36
CA ARG A 287 2.36 -24.29 -9.75
C ARG A 287 3.12 -25.55 -9.46
N LEU A 288 2.65 -26.36 -8.53
CA LEU A 288 3.27 -27.65 -8.21
C LEU A 288 2.75 -28.81 -9.11
N LYS A 289 1.74 -28.56 -9.91
CA LYS A 289 1.22 -29.49 -10.93
C LYS A 289 1.94 -29.31 -12.26
#